data_a7a79af56722bea04cc6799ec89e1718
#
_entry.id   a7a79af56722bea04cc6799ec89e1718
#
_cell.length_a   1.000
_cell.length_b   1.000
_cell.length_c   1.000
_cell.angle_alpha   90.00
_cell.angle_beta   90.00
_cell.angle_gamma   90.00
#
_symmetry.space_group_name_H-M   'P 1'
#
loop_
_entity.id
_entity.type
_entity.pdbx_description
1 polymer ?
#
loop_
_entity_poly.entity_id
_entity_poly.type
_entity_poly.pdbx_seq_one_letter_code
_entity_poly.pdbx_strand_id
1 'polypeptide(L)'
;MHKIKFTILLAIIAIFAFTGCAKKHIEMVEKDTAYKYSSAKAVCGETELDKKLEGHINTFLKKKNQYGDDLIIKCDIQRTKNGVRILRHLTLGIGGAGKSETLAVINLVDQNGKEVAKFNVTVEIRYGFLGGNADRALPITAKNIYNIVTKDFM
;
A
#
# COMPACT_ATOMS: atom_id res chain seq x y z
N MET A 1 0.54 -6.04 -45.62
CA MET A 1 1.01 -6.76 -44.41
C MET A 1 1.94 -5.96 -43.50
N HIS A 2 2.74 -4.99 -43.93
CA HIS A 2 3.63 -4.20 -43.07
C HIS A 2 2.89 -3.27 -42.10
N LYS A 3 1.77 -2.65 -42.52
CA LYS A 3 0.99 -1.71 -41.67
C LYS A 3 0.40 -2.37 -40.44
N ILE A 4 -0.09 -3.62 -40.56
CA ILE A 4 -0.70 -4.36 -39.44
C ILE A 4 0.37 -4.72 -38.38
N LYS A 5 1.57 -5.14 -38.82
CA LYS A 5 2.68 -5.47 -37.88
C LYS A 5 3.17 -4.25 -37.11
N PHE A 6 3.20 -3.08 -37.76
CA PHE A 6 3.60 -1.82 -37.12
C PHE A 6 2.56 -1.35 -36.07
N THR A 7 1.27 -1.49 -36.37
CA THR A 7 0.20 -1.12 -35.45
C THR A 7 0.18 -2.01 -34.19
N ILE A 8 0.42 -3.33 -34.37
CA ILE A 8 0.50 -4.28 -33.24
C ILE A 8 1.74 -3.97 -32.38
N LEU A 9 2.87 -3.65 -32.97
CA LEU A 9 4.09 -3.28 -32.24
C LEU A 9 3.89 -2.02 -31.41
N LEU A 10 3.22 -0.99 -31.96
CA LEU A 10 2.88 0.25 -31.26
C LEU A 10 1.91 0.00 -30.09
N ALA A 11 0.93 -0.89 -30.27
CA ALA A 11 -0.01 -1.26 -29.20
C ALA A 11 0.68 -1.99 -28.06
N ILE A 12 1.63 -2.87 -28.34
CA ILE A 12 2.42 -3.59 -27.32
C ILE A 12 3.30 -2.62 -26.52
N ILE A 13 3.97 -1.68 -27.19
CA ILE A 13 4.79 -0.66 -26.53
C ILE A 13 3.94 0.23 -25.63
N ALA A 14 2.72 0.59 -26.05
CA ALA A 14 1.80 1.38 -25.25
C ALA A 14 1.36 0.66 -23.96
N ILE A 15 1.15 -0.66 -23.99
CA ILE A 15 0.78 -1.46 -22.81
C ILE A 15 1.91 -1.46 -21.77
N PHE A 16 3.17 -1.55 -22.16
CA PHE A 16 4.32 -1.51 -21.24
C PHE A 16 4.56 -0.12 -20.63
N ALA A 17 4.17 0.96 -21.30
CA ALA A 17 4.34 2.31 -20.78
C ALA A 17 3.39 2.67 -19.62
N PHE A 18 2.30 1.90 -19.41
CA PHE A 18 1.29 2.16 -18.38
C PHE A 18 1.46 1.36 -17.08
N THR A 19 2.37 0.37 -17.04
CA THR A 19 2.63 -0.40 -15.82
C THR A 19 3.55 0.37 -14.89
N GLY A 20 2.97 1.15 -13.98
CA GLY A 20 3.72 1.80 -12.89
C GLY A 20 4.31 0.75 -11.95
N CYS A 21 5.64 0.72 -11.78
CA CYS A 21 6.29 -0.13 -10.81
C CYS A 21 6.10 0.41 -9.39
N ALA A 22 5.36 -0.30 -8.56
CA ALA A 22 5.32 -0.07 -7.12
C ALA A 22 6.37 -0.95 -6.44
N LYS A 23 7.28 -0.35 -5.66
CA LYS A 23 8.14 -1.07 -4.73
C LYS A 23 7.52 -1.03 -3.35
N LYS A 24 7.56 -2.17 -2.66
CA LYS A 24 7.14 -2.29 -1.27
C LYS A 24 8.34 -2.70 -0.41
N HIS A 25 8.43 -2.12 0.77
CA HIS A 25 9.34 -2.54 1.82
C HIS A 25 8.53 -2.74 3.10
N ILE A 26 8.73 -3.87 3.78
CA ILE A 26 8.06 -4.22 5.03
C ILE A 26 9.16 -4.48 6.03
N GLU A 27 9.12 -3.76 7.13
CA GLU A 27 10.05 -3.91 8.25
C GLU A 27 9.25 -4.36 9.48
N MET A 28 9.48 -5.60 9.91
CA MET A 28 8.89 -6.13 11.13
C MET A 28 9.74 -5.66 12.31
N VAL A 29 9.13 -4.92 13.24
CA VAL A 29 9.80 -4.42 14.45
C VAL A 29 9.62 -5.40 15.60
N GLU A 30 8.38 -5.83 15.85
CA GLU A 30 8.02 -6.79 16.88
C GLU A 30 6.97 -7.77 16.35
N LYS A 31 7.01 -9.02 16.80
CA LYS A 31 6.09 -10.06 16.37
C LYS A 31 5.91 -11.14 17.44
N ASP A 32 4.70 -11.27 17.97
CA ASP A 32 4.23 -12.39 18.77
C ASP A 32 3.18 -13.17 17.96
N THR A 33 3.52 -14.37 17.52
CA THR A 33 2.64 -15.24 16.72
C THR A 33 2.09 -16.41 17.51
N ALA A 34 2.17 -16.37 18.84
CA ALA A 34 1.65 -17.44 19.70
C ALA A 34 0.13 -17.64 19.56
N TYR A 35 -0.58 -16.59 19.14
CA TYR A 35 -2.04 -16.61 19.03
C TYR A 35 -2.49 -16.35 17.58
N LYS A 36 -3.62 -16.96 17.21
CA LYS A 36 -4.33 -16.71 15.97
C LYS A 36 -5.69 -16.07 16.26
N TYR A 37 -6.07 -15.14 15.43
CA TYR A 37 -7.30 -14.36 15.55
C TYR A 37 -8.26 -14.72 14.42
N SER A 38 -9.55 -14.74 14.70
CA SER A 38 -10.57 -15.10 13.69
C SER A 38 -11.02 -13.89 12.87
N SER A 39 -10.87 -12.70 13.44
CA SER A 39 -11.32 -11.45 12.83
C SER A 39 -10.40 -10.29 13.19
N ALA A 40 -10.47 -9.23 12.39
CA ALA A 40 -9.73 -7.99 12.64
C ALA A 40 -10.51 -6.77 12.16
N LYS A 41 -10.21 -5.60 12.72
CA LYS A 41 -10.63 -4.29 12.20
C LYS A 41 -9.48 -3.30 12.22
N ALA A 42 -9.43 -2.41 11.24
CA ALA A 42 -8.52 -1.28 11.25
C ALA A 42 -9.16 -0.07 11.93
N VAL A 43 -8.35 0.61 12.75
CA VAL A 43 -8.63 1.90 13.39
C VAL A 43 -7.39 2.75 13.21
N CYS A 44 -7.40 3.65 12.25
CA CYS A 44 -6.25 4.49 11.93
C CYS A 44 -6.34 5.88 12.56
N GLY A 45 -5.29 6.68 12.40
CA GLY A 45 -5.23 8.06 12.87
C GLY A 45 -6.34 8.97 12.33
N GLU A 46 -6.20 10.27 12.59
CA GLU A 46 -7.28 11.24 12.34
C GLU A 46 -7.16 11.96 10.99
N THR A 47 -6.03 11.81 10.29
CA THR A 47 -5.86 12.49 9.00
C THR A 47 -6.77 11.90 7.92
N GLU A 48 -7.06 12.66 6.89
CA GLU A 48 -7.84 12.18 5.73
C GLU A 48 -7.21 10.93 5.09
N LEU A 49 -5.87 10.87 5.03
CA LEU A 49 -5.16 9.73 4.48
C LEU A 49 -5.26 8.50 5.37
N ASP A 50 -5.22 8.68 6.71
CA ASP A 50 -5.43 7.59 7.67
C ASP A 50 -6.83 7.01 7.53
N LYS A 51 -7.86 7.84 7.42
CA LYS A 51 -9.24 7.39 7.23
C LYS A 51 -9.46 6.67 5.90
N LYS A 52 -8.81 7.11 4.83
CA LYS A 52 -8.81 6.39 3.56
C LYS A 52 -8.11 5.03 3.67
N LEU A 53 -6.96 4.97 4.36
CA LEU A 53 -6.24 3.71 4.59
C LEU A 53 -7.09 2.73 5.41
N GLU A 54 -7.68 3.19 6.50
CA GLU A 54 -8.64 2.43 7.33
C GLU A 54 -9.77 1.84 6.48
N GLY A 55 -10.41 2.68 5.66
CA GLY A 55 -11.49 2.25 4.76
C GLY A 55 -11.06 1.16 3.79
N HIS A 56 -9.87 1.26 3.22
CA HIS A 56 -9.34 0.24 2.32
C HIS A 56 -9.06 -1.08 3.05
N ILE A 57 -8.42 -1.06 4.22
CA ILE A 57 -8.13 -2.28 5.01
C ILE A 57 -9.45 -2.97 5.40
N ASN A 58 -10.39 -2.21 5.97
CA ASN A 58 -11.68 -2.73 6.41
C ASN A 58 -12.50 -3.29 5.23
N THR A 59 -12.36 -2.72 4.04
CA THR A 59 -12.99 -3.25 2.82
C THR A 59 -12.42 -4.63 2.46
N PHE A 60 -11.11 -4.85 2.57
CA PHE A 60 -10.51 -6.17 2.34
C PHE A 60 -11.00 -7.20 3.36
N LEU A 61 -11.01 -6.84 4.66
CA LEU A 61 -11.49 -7.72 5.73
C LEU A 61 -12.95 -8.11 5.54
N LYS A 62 -13.83 -7.15 5.23
CA LYS A 62 -15.26 -7.41 4.97
C LYS A 62 -15.48 -8.34 3.77
N LYS A 63 -14.76 -8.11 2.66
CA LYS A 63 -14.85 -8.95 1.45
C LYS A 63 -14.46 -10.41 1.70
N LYS A 64 -13.71 -10.70 2.76
CA LYS A 64 -13.24 -12.04 3.11
C LYS A 64 -13.91 -12.61 4.36
N ASN A 65 -14.98 -11.96 4.87
CA ASN A 65 -15.68 -12.33 6.10
C ASN A 65 -14.76 -12.43 7.33
N GLN A 66 -13.74 -11.56 7.37
CA GLN A 66 -12.73 -11.51 8.43
C GLN A 66 -12.81 -10.22 9.25
N TYR A 67 -13.86 -9.43 9.06
CA TYR A 67 -14.06 -8.17 9.79
C TYR A 67 -14.67 -8.43 11.16
N GLY A 68 -14.01 -7.95 12.22
CA GLY A 68 -14.46 -8.08 13.61
C GLY A 68 -13.44 -7.52 14.60
N ASP A 69 -13.66 -7.72 15.88
CA ASP A 69 -12.97 -7.03 16.98
C ASP A 69 -11.87 -7.85 17.66
N ASP A 70 -11.56 -9.07 17.20
CA ASP A 70 -10.57 -9.93 17.87
C ASP A 70 -9.16 -9.32 17.84
N LEU A 71 -8.82 -8.66 16.73
CA LEU A 71 -7.55 -7.98 16.53
C LEU A 71 -7.77 -6.56 15.99
N ILE A 72 -7.19 -5.58 16.63
CA ILE A 72 -7.24 -4.18 16.21
C ILE A 72 -5.97 -3.83 15.44
N ILE A 73 -6.12 -3.40 14.21
CA ILE A 73 -5.04 -2.89 13.36
C ILE A 73 -4.99 -1.37 13.54
N LYS A 74 -4.14 -0.89 14.43
CA LYS A 74 -3.87 0.55 14.57
C LYS A 74 -2.89 0.96 13.47
N CYS A 75 -3.22 1.98 12.70
CA CYS A 75 -2.39 2.47 11.61
C CYS A 75 -2.24 4.00 11.64
N ASP A 76 -1.05 4.47 11.31
CA ASP A 76 -0.71 5.88 11.25
C ASP A 76 0.23 6.13 10.07
N ILE A 77 -0.12 7.10 9.22
CA ILE A 77 0.69 7.50 8.08
C ILE A 77 1.68 8.56 8.52
N GLN A 78 2.91 8.14 8.80
CA GLN A 78 3.99 9.01 9.28
C GLN A 78 4.54 9.94 8.23
N ARG A 79 4.60 9.50 6.98
CA ARG A 79 5.20 10.27 5.90
C ARG A 79 4.57 9.97 4.56
N THR A 80 4.21 11.05 3.85
CA THR A 80 3.88 11.00 2.44
C THR A 80 4.76 11.98 1.66
N LYS A 81 5.39 11.49 0.60
CA LYS A 81 6.08 12.33 -0.37
C LYS A 81 5.35 12.23 -1.70
N ASN A 82 4.80 13.34 -2.16
CA ASN A 82 4.23 13.42 -3.49
C ASN A 82 5.34 13.73 -4.49
N GLY A 83 5.46 12.89 -5.50
CA GLY A 83 6.42 13.16 -6.58
C GLY A 83 6.02 14.36 -7.41
N VAL A 84 6.97 15.28 -7.66
CA VAL A 84 6.74 16.47 -8.49
C VAL A 84 6.64 16.05 -9.96
N ARG A 85 5.46 16.25 -10.58
CA ARG A 85 5.18 15.83 -11.96
C ARG A 85 6.14 16.45 -12.98
N ILE A 86 6.43 17.75 -12.84
CA ILE A 86 7.32 18.51 -13.75
C ILE A 86 8.74 17.91 -13.75
N LEU A 87 9.28 17.57 -12.58
CA LEU A 87 10.61 16.97 -12.49
C LEU A 87 10.68 15.59 -13.17
N ARG A 88 9.58 14.80 -13.14
CA ARG A 88 9.54 13.53 -13.88
C ARG A 88 9.61 13.70 -15.38
N HIS A 89 8.93 14.71 -15.92
CA HIS A 89 8.98 14.98 -17.35
C HIS A 89 10.35 15.46 -17.79
N LEU A 90 10.98 16.34 -17.00
CA LEU A 90 12.31 16.88 -17.31
C LEU A 90 13.42 15.84 -17.19
N THR A 91 13.32 14.89 -16.25
CA THR A 91 14.37 13.89 -15.99
C THR A 91 14.06 12.51 -16.56
N LEU A 92 12.95 12.35 -17.32
CA LEU A 92 12.45 11.06 -17.78
C LEU A 92 12.36 9.99 -16.66
N GLY A 93 12.20 10.45 -15.40
CA GLY A 93 12.18 9.58 -14.22
C GLY A 93 13.56 9.08 -13.76
N ILE A 94 14.64 9.53 -14.36
CA ILE A 94 16.00 9.14 -13.99
C ILE A 94 16.37 9.79 -12.64
N GLY A 95 17.12 9.06 -11.78
CA GLY A 95 17.58 9.58 -10.49
C GLY A 95 16.52 9.63 -9.38
N GLY A 96 15.33 9.03 -9.59
CA GLY A 96 14.27 8.98 -8.57
C GLY A 96 13.52 10.30 -8.38
N ALA A 97 13.73 11.27 -9.23
CA ALA A 97 12.91 12.49 -9.26
C ALA A 97 11.43 12.12 -9.51
N GLY A 98 10.55 12.66 -8.68
CA GLY A 98 9.12 12.43 -8.83
C GLY A 98 8.58 11.11 -8.24
N LYS A 99 9.31 10.40 -7.37
CA LYS A 99 8.79 9.27 -6.61
C LYS A 99 7.72 9.74 -5.60
N SER A 100 6.64 8.98 -5.50
CA SER A 100 5.74 9.06 -4.34
C SER A 100 6.12 7.98 -3.34
N GLU A 101 6.17 8.33 -2.09
CA GLU A 101 6.47 7.40 -0.98
C GLU A 101 5.43 7.58 0.11
N THR A 102 4.90 6.49 0.61
CA THR A 102 4.00 6.46 1.77
C THR A 102 4.58 5.48 2.78
N LEU A 103 4.82 5.95 4.00
CA LEU A 103 5.22 5.16 5.15
C LEU A 103 4.05 5.10 6.12
N ALA A 104 3.55 3.90 6.38
CA ALA A 104 2.55 3.61 7.41
C ALA A 104 3.16 2.78 8.53
N VAL A 105 2.95 3.20 9.77
CA VAL A 105 3.31 2.46 10.98
C VAL A 105 2.06 1.71 11.44
N ILE A 106 2.23 0.42 11.73
CA ILE A 106 1.15 -0.49 12.07
C ILE A 106 1.45 -1.12 13.43
N ASN A 107 0.49 -1.02 14.35
CA ASN A 107 0.49 -1.73 15.61
C ASN A 107 -0.73 -2.65 15.67
N LEU A 108 -0.51 -3.93 15.91
CA LEU A 108 -1.57 -4.90 16.15
C LEU A 108 -1.80 -5.06 17.65
N VAL A 109 -3.05 -4.91 18.07
CA VAL A 109 -3.43 -4.96 19.49
C VAL A 109 -4.60 -5.93 19.64
N ASP A 110 -4.50 -6.85 20.59
CA ASP A 110 -5.58 -7.79 20.90
C ASP A 110 -6.72 -7.12 21.69
N GLN A 111 -7.78 -7.87 21.97
CA GLN A 111 -8.93 -7.40 22.76
C GLN A 111 -8.57 -6.98 24.19
N ASN A 112 -7.46 -7.49 24.74
CA ASN A 112 -6.99 -7.18 26.10
C ASN A 112 -6.10 -5.93 26.12
N GLY A 113 -5.86 -5.31 24.95
CA GLY A 113 -4.97 -4.17 24.83
C GLY A 113 -3.48 -4.53 24.75
N LYS A 114 -3.14 -5.83 24.65
CA LYS A 114 -1.76 -6.27 24.47
C LYS A 114 -1.31 -6.01 23.03
N GLU A 115 -0.14 -5.38 22.87
CA GLU A 115 0.51 -5.26 21.57
C GLU A 115 1.02 -6.64 21.12
N VAL A 116 0.58 -7.08 19.94
CA VAL A 116 0.89 -8.39 19.36
C VAL A 116 1.99 -8.27 18.32
N ALA A 117 1.99 -7.18 17.58
CA ALA A 117 3.01 -6.91 16.59
C ALA A 117 3.10 -5.42 16.25
N LYS A 118 4.30 -5.05 15.80
CA LYS A 118 4.56 -3.73 15.23
C LYS A 118 5.38 -3.86 13.97
N PHE A 119 4.96 -3.19 12.91
CA PHE A 119 5.68 -3.19 11.64
C PHE A 119 5.43 -1.93 10.83
N ASN A 120 6.37 -1.64 9.93
CA ASN A 120 6.33 -0.52 9.02
C ASN A 120 6.06 -1.03 7.60
N VAL A 121 5.18 -0.34 6.88
CA VAL A 121 4.92 -0.59 5.46
C VAL A 121 5.26 0.65 4.66
N THR A 122 6.31 0.56 3.85
CA THR A 122 6.69 1.61 2.90
C THR A 122 6.30 1.20 1.49
N VAL A 123 5.56 2.05 0.80
CA VAL A 123 5.20 1.89 -0.61
C VAL A 123 5.76 3.06 -1.41
N GLU A 124 6.64 2.74 -2.36
CA GLU A 124 7.15 3.69 -3.36
C GLU A 124 6.45 3.45 -4.70
N ILE A 125 5.89 4.49 -5.30
CA ILE A 125 5.42 4.46 -6.69
C ILE A 125 6.42 5.22 -7.54
N ARG A 126 7.14 4.51 -8.40
CA ARG A 126 8.28 5.06 -9.15
C ARG A 126 7.94 5.59 -10.53
N TYR A 127 6.94 5.03 -11.21
CA TYR A 127 6.64 5.37 -12.60
C TYR A 127 5.14 5.50 -12.86
N GLY A 128 4.82 6.38 -13.79
CA GLY A 128 3.51 6.54 -14.38
C GLY A 128 3.39 7.91 -15.03
N PHE A 129 3.02 7.95 -16.30
CA PHE A 129 2.73 9.17 -17.06
C PHE A 129 1.73 10.09 -16.32
N LEU A 130 0.81 9.49 -15.55
CA LEU A 130 -0.21 10.21 -14.80
C LEU A 130 0.21 10.60 -13.36
N GLY A 131 1.46 10.36 -12.96
CA GLY A 131 1.99 10.71 -11.65
C GLY A 131 1.49 9.79 -10.54
N GLY A 132 2.35 9.45 -9.57
CA GLY A 132 1.96 8.85 -8.31
C GLY A 132 1.54 9.95 -7.33
N ASN A 133 0.36 9.85 -6.75
CA ASN A 133 0.01 10.58 -5.55
C ASN A 133 -0.16 9.58 -4.39
N ALA A 134 -0.26 10.09 -3.17
CA ALA A 134 -0.46 9.27 -1.98
C ALA A 134 -1.72 8.39 -2.09
N ASP A 135 -2.81 8.92 -2.67
CA ASP A 135 -4.08 8.18 -2.84
C ASP A 135 -3.92 6.89 -3.63
N ARG A 136 -3.00 6.83 -4.60
CA ARG A 136 -2.72 5.59 -5.34
C ARG A 136 -1.87 4.59 -4.56
N ALA A 137 -1.08 5.06 -3.60
CA ALA A 137 -0.31 4.18 -2.73
C ALA A 137 -1.19 3.49 -1.68
N LEU A 138 -2.27 4.14 -1.22
CA LEU A 138 -3.11 3.65 -0.14
C LEU A 138 -3.71 2.26 -0.38
N PRO A 139 -4.33 1.96 -1.55
CA PRO A 139 -4.86 0.62 -1.80
C PRO A 139 -3.77 -0.46 -1.78
N ILE A 140 -2.56 -0.13 -2.25
CA ILE A 140 -1.41 -1.05 -2.25
C ILE A 140 -0.92 -1.26 -0.82
N THR A 141 -0.80 -0.19 -0.04
CA THR A 141 -0.43 -0.22 1.38
C THR A 141 -1.44 -1.06 2.16
N ALA A 142 -2.74 -0.80 2.00
CA ALA A 142 -3.81 -1.55 2.64
C ALA A 142 -3.78 -3.04 2.31
N LYS A 143 -3.56 -3.39 1.04
CA LYS A 143 -3.44 -4.80 0.62
C LYS A 143 -2.23 -5.48 1.26
N ASN A 144 -1.10 -4.78 1.40
CA ASN A 144 0.08 -5.35 2.06
C ASN A 144 -0.18 -5.58 3.55
N ILE A 145 -0.78 -4.62 4.25
CA ILE A 145 -1.17 -4.76 5.66
C ILE A 145 -2.13 -5.94 5.82
N TYR A 146 -3.19 -5.99 5.02
CA TYR A 146 -4.15 -7.10 5.02
C TYR A 146 -3.45 -8.46 4.84
N ASN A 147 -2.55 -8.60 3.86
CA ASN A 147 -1.85 -9.84 3.59
C ASN A 147 -0.95 -10.30 4.77
N ILE A 148 -0.27 -9.35 5.44
CA ILE A 148 0.55 -9.66 6.62
C ILE A 148 -0.34 -10.14 7.75
N VAL A 149 -1.39 -9.39 8.06
CA VAL A 149 -2.31 -9.71 9.15
C VAL A 149 -2.94 -11.09 8.94
N THR A 150 -3.47 -11.36 7.76
CA THR A 150 -4.16 -12.63 7.49
C THR A 150 -3.22 -13.82 7.40
N LYS A 151 -2.00 -13.65 6.91
CA LYS A 151 -1.03 -14.73 6.82
C LYS A 151 -0.42 -15.09 8.17
N ASP A 152 -0.08 -14.08 8.96
CA ASP A 152 0.77 -14.26 10.14
C ASP A 152 -0.02 -14.33 11.44
N PHE A 153 -1.23 -13.74 11.49
CA PHE A 153 -2.01 -13.59 12.72
C PHE A 153 -3.44 -14.15 12.64
N MET A 154 -3.92 -14.51 11.47
CA MET A 154 -5.22 -15.16 11.25
C MET A 154 -5.04 -16.53 10.58
#